data_9642ab87537a8f6b131a404b46e7923c
#
_entry.id   9642ab87537a8f6b131a404b46e7923c
#
_cell.length_a   1.000
_cell.length_b   1.000
_cell.length_c   1.000
_cell.angle_alpha   90.00
_cell.angle_beta   90.00
_cell.angle_gamma   90.00
#
_symmetry.space_group_name_H-M   'P 1'
#
loop_
_entity.id
_entity.type
_entity.pdbx_description
1 polymer ?
#
loop_
_entity_poly.entity_id
_entity_poly.type
_entity_poly.pdbx_seq_one_letter_code
_entity_poly.pdbx_strand_id
1 'polypeptide(L)'
;ALVEAGPGRGTLMADILRATKSIPGFHESMTIHLIEKSQMLIRIQGEQLSKYNVEWHETVESLPQKPVFFIANEFFDALPIRQFRKDNLGWREILIGIEKNKLSYFLGNKIPLHTIAHRIKDTEIGDIVEICEAAKPIMEELSKRIKMFGGCAIIIDYGSNNLVGNTFQAVKNHKKIDPLKHPGDCDLTAHVNFNDLSNYATNVVVSKTTTQGLLLRKLGISERFERLE
;
A
#
# COMPACT_ATOMS: atom_id res chain seq x y z
N ALA A 1 -11.83 2.94 -16.02
CA ALA A 1 -11.20 1.73 -15.50
C ALA A 1 -11.44 1.63 -13.99
N LEU A 2 -11.94 0.50 -13.51
CA LEU A 2 -11.95 0.13 -12.10
C LEU A 2 -10.70 -0.70 -11.82
N VAL A 3 -9.85 -0.23 -10.91
CA VAL A 3 -8.51 -0.80 -10.69
C VAL A 3 -8.35 -1.17 -9.23
N GLU A 4 -7.86 -2.38 -8.96
CA GLU A 4 -7.42 -2.79 -7.60
C GLU A 4 -5.93 -3.14 -7.63
N ALA A 5 -5.16 -2.52 -6.73
CA ALA A 5 -3.75 -2.83 -6.55
C ALA A 5 -3.57 -3.79 -5.36
N GLY A 6 -2.83 -4.88 -5.57
CA GLY A 6 -2.63 -5.91 -4.56
C GLY A 6 -3.93 -6.63 -4.16
N PRO A 7 -4.70 -7.17 -5.12
CA PRO A 7 -6.06 -7.70 -4.84
C PRO A 7 -6.06 -9.01 -4.02
N GLY A 8 -4.90 -9.52 -3.64
CA GLY A 8 -4.76 -10.78 -2.92
C GLY A 8 -5.49 -11.91 -3.64
N ARG A 9 -6.51 -12.47 -3.04
CA ARG A 9 -7.34 -13.53 -3.67
C ARG A 9 -8.45 -12.99 -4.59
N GLY A 10 -8.56 -11.66 -4.79
CA GLY A 10 -9.59 -11.03 -5.61
C GLY A 10 -10.94 -10.86 -4.89
N THR A 11 -10.97 -10.98 -3.58
CA THR A 11 -12.22 -10.96 -2.79
C THR A 11 -12.89 -9.59 -2.81
N LEU A 12 -12.14 -8.51 -2.63
CA LEU A 12 -12.69 -7.15 -2.63
C LEU A 12 -13.29 -6.80 -4.00
N MET A 13 -12.57 -7.08 -5.08
CA MET A 13 -13.10 -6.85 -6.43
C MET A 13 -14.37 -7.68 -6.68
N ALA A 14 -14.39 -8.96 -6.30
CA ALA A 14 -15.58 -9.81 -6.44
C ALA A 14 -16.78 -9.25 -5.66
N ASP A 15 -16.56 -8.74 -4.46
CA ASP A 15 -17.61 -8.13 -3.64
C ASP A 15 -18.10 -6.79 -4.20
N ILE A 16 -17.22 -5.95 -4.74
CA ILE A 16 -17.60 -4.72 -5.45
C ILE A 16 -18.51 -5.08 -6.64
N LEU A 17 -18.10 -6.03 -7.46
CA LEU A 17 -18.87 -6.44 -8.64
C LEU A 17 -20.22 -7.06 -8.26
N ARG A 18 -20.25 -7.85 -7.19
CA ARG A 18 -21.49 -8.41 -6.66
C ARG A 18 -22.44 -7.33 -6.14
N ALA A 19 -21.92 -6.37 -5.37
CA ALA A 19 -22.72 -5.31 -4.75
C ALA A 19 -23.28 -4.30 -5.77
N THR A 20 -22.58 -4.08 -6.88
CA THR A 20 -22.96 -3.11 -7.92
C THR A 20 -23.76 -3.71 -9.07
N LYS A 21 -24.03 -5.01 -9.04
CA LYS A 21 -24.72 -5.74 -10.11
C LYS A 21 -26.10 -5.16 -10.48
N SER A 22 -26.83 -4.61 -9.50
CA SER A 22 -28.15 -4.02 -9.69
C SER A 22 -28.12 -2.56 -10.12
N ILE A 23 -26.95 -1.93 -10.26
CA ILE A 23 -26.81 -0.54 -10.69
C ILE A 23 -26.82 -0.49 -12.22
N PRO A 24 -27.90 0.09 -12.84
CA PRO A 24 -27.99 0.11 -14.29
C PRO A 24 -26.83 0.84 -14.95
N GLY A 25 -26.23 0.27 -16.00
CA GLY A 25 -25.13 0.86 -16.76
C GLY A 25 -23.77 0.83 -16.07
N PHE A 26 -23.67 0.41 -14.79
CA PHE A 26 -22.39 0.44 -14.08
C PHE A 26 -21.38 -0.55 -14.65
N HIS A 27 -21.79 -1.81 -14.83
CA HIS A 27 -20.88 -2.85 -15.35
C HIS A 27 -20.57 -2.65 -16.84
N GLU A 28 -21.50 -2.13 -17.61
CA GLU A 28 -21.32 -1.84 -19.03
C GLU A 28 -20.37 -0.67 -19.29
N SER A 29 -20.25 0.26 -18.33
CA SER A 29 -19.42 1.45 -18.44
C SER A 29 -17.97 1.28 -18.00
N MET A 30 -17.62 0.14 -17.39
CA MET A 30 -16.30 -0.07 -16.79
C MET A 30 -15.50 -1.20 -17.45
N THR A 31 -14.18 -1.11 -17.31
CA THR A 31 -13.23 -2.20 -17.51
C THR A 31 -12.56 -2.52 -16.18
N ILE A 32 -12.27 -3.80 -15.93
CA ILE A 32 -11.73 -4.28 -14.64
C ILE A 32 -10.25 -4.57 -14.83
N HIS A 33 -9.42 -3.98 -13.97
CA HIS A 33 -7.98 -4.11 -14.02
C HIS A 33 -7.44 -4.46 -12.63
N LEU A 34 -6.53 -5.42 -12.55
CA LEU A 34 -5.86 -5.83 -11.34
C LEU A 34 -4.35 -5.63 -11.48
N ILE A 35 -3.71 -5.03 -10.48
CA ILE A 35 -2.25 -4.92 -10.44
C ILE A 35 -1.72 -6.00 -9.51
N GLU A 36 -1.11 -7.04 -10.09
CA GLU A 36 -0.61 -8.20 -9.39
C GLU A 36 0.61 -8.78 -10.11
N LYS A 37 1.65 -9.16 -9.35
CA LYS A 37 2.89 -9.77 -9.89
C LYS A 37 2.96 -11.28 -9.66
N SER A 38 2.23 -11.78 -8.67
CA SER A 38 2.24 -13.20 -8.35
C SER A 38 1.40 -14.01 -9.32
N GLN A 39 2.06 -14.84 -10.14
CA GLN A 39 1.38 -15.73 -11.08
C GLN A 39 0.41 -16.70 -10.40
N MET A 40 0.72 -17.09 -9.15
CA MET A 40 -0.17 -17.92 -8.34
C MET A 40 -1.45 -17.16 -7.98
N LEU A 41 -1.34 -15.91 -7.51
CA LEU A 41 -2.49 -15.10 -7.17
C LEU A 41 -3.32 -14.72 -8.40
N ILE A 42 -2.69 -14.42 -9.53
CA ILE A 42 -3.38 -14.19 -10.82
C ILE A 42 -4.29 -15.37 -11.19
N ARG A 43 -3.83 -16.61 -11.02
CA ARG A 43 -4.67 -17.82 -11.26
C ARG A 43 -5.88 -17.87 -10.33
N ILE A 44 -5.66 -17.66 -9.03
CA ILE A 44 -6.73 -17.66 -8.02
C ILE A 44 -7.75 -16.54 -8.32
N GLN A 45 -7.28 -15.34 -8.67
CA GLN A 45 -8.12 -14.22 -9.06
C GLN A 45 -8.92 -14.53 -10.33
N GLY A 46 -8.29 -15.17 -11.32
CA GLY A 46 -8.97 -15.60 -12.56
C GLY A 46 -10.09 -16.61 -12.31
N GLU A 47 -9.92 -17.53 -11.37
CA GLU A 47 -10.98 -18.46 -10.95
C GLU A 47 -12.11 -17.71 -10.23
N GLN A 48 -11.78 -16.83 -9.27
CA GLN A 48 -12.72 -16.04 -8.48
C GLN A 48 -13.56 -15.10 -9.35
N LEU A 49 -12.94 -14.49 -10.34
CA LEU A 49 -13.53 -13.48 -11.23
C LEU A 49 -13.90 -14.03 -12.62
N SER A 50 -13.99 -15.36 -12.77
CA SER A 50 -14.19 -16.05 -14.07
C SER A 50 -15.40 -15.61 -14.88
N LYS A 51 -16.39 -14.95 -14.25
CA LYS A 51 -17.59 -14.40 -14.92
C LYS A 51 -17.38 -13.01 -15.52
N TYR A 52 -16.22 -12.40 -15.31
CA TYR A 52 -15.91 -11.03 -15.70
C TYR A 52 -14.70 -11.02 -16.64
N ASN A 53 -14.64 -10.02 -17.49
CA ASN A 53 -13.44 -9.77 -18.30
C ASN A 53 -12.47 -8.90 -17.47
N VAL A 54 -11.39 -9.50 -17.01
CA VAL A 54 -10.37 -8.87 -16.16
C VAL A 54 -9.06 -8.79 -16.92
N GLU A 55 -8.39 -7.64 -16.83
CA GLU A 55 -7.04 -7.43 -17.34
C GLU A 55 -6.06 -7.32 -16.16
N TRP A 56 -4.95 -8.08 -16.24
CA TRP A 56 -3.88 -8.04 -15.22
C TRP A 56 -2.72 -7.19 -15.69
N HIS A 57 -2.16 -6.46 -14.75
CA HIS A 57 -1.04 -5.54 -14.94
C HIS A 57 0.03 -5.80 -13.87
N GLU A 58 1.29 -5.62 -14.22
CA GLU A 58 2.38 -5.68 -13.24
C GLU A 58 2.60 -4.35 -12.54
N THR A 59 2.22 -3.24 -13.19
CA THR A 59 2.48 -1.88 -12.72
C THR A 59 1.37 -0.91 -13.12
N VAL A 60 1.33 0.26 -12.49
CA VAL A 60 0.36 1.33 -12.78
C VAL A 60 0.53 1.90 -14.19
N GLU A 61 1.77 1.90 -14.72
CA GLU A 61 2.11 2.45 -16.03
C GLU A 61 1.44 1.70 -17.19
N SER A 62 1.14 0.43 -17.01
CA SER A 62 0.49 -0.41 -18.05
C SER A 62 -1.03 -0.27 -18.10
N LEU A 63 -1.64 0.45 -17.17
CA LEU A 63 -3.09 0.70 -17.18
C LEU A 63 -3.52 1.49 -18.44
N PRO A 64 -4.78 1.32 -18.92
CA PRO A 64 -5.27 2.04 -20.08
C PRO A 64 -5.38 3.56 -19.83
N GLN A 65 -5.32 4.34 -20.90
CA GLN A 65 -5.47 5.80 -20.88
C GLN A 65 -6.95 6.19 -20.79
N LYS A 66 -7.56 5.97 -19.63
CA LYS A 66 -8.98 6.21 -19.33
C LYS A 66 -9.11 6.78 -17.92
N PRO A 67 -10.27 7.37 -17.56
CA PRO A 67 -10.57 7.70 -16.17
C PRO A 67 -10.37 6.47 -15.26
N VAL A 68 -9.68 6.68 -14.13
CA VAL A 68 -9.30 5.58 -13.23
C VAL A 68 -9.99 5.74 -11.87
N PHE A 69 -10.66 4.67 -11.42
CA PHE A 69 -11.14 4.50 -10.06
C PHE A 69 -10.25 3.44 -9.39
N PHE A 70 -9.29 3.91 -8.62
CA PHE A 70 -8.21 3.09 -8.09
C PHE A 70 -8.46 2.77 -6.62
N ILE A 71 -8.31 1.50 -6.26
CA ILE A 71 -8.42 1.02 -4.89
C ILE A 71 -7.12 0.31 -4.53
N ALA A 72 -6.53 0.69 -3.41
CA ALA A 72 -5.42 -0.02 -2.79
C ALA A 72 -5.76 -0.27 -1.31
N ASN A 73 -5.97 -1.53 -0.96
CA ASN A 73 -6.21 -1.95 0.41
C ASN A 73 -5.06 -2.84 0.87
N GLU A 74 -4.31 -2.42 1.89
CA GLU A 74 -3.14 -3.14 2.39
C GLU A 74 -2.17 -3.50 1.25
N PHE A 75 -1.83 -2.49 0.46
CA PHE A 75 -0.91 -2.63 -0.68
C PHE A 75 0.41 -1.93 -0.42
N PHE A 76 0.38 -0.72 0.14
CA PHE A 76 1.58 0.07 0.37
C PHE A 76 2.39 -0.41 1.56
N ASP A 77 1.75 -1.05 2.56
CA ASP A 77 2.41 -1.64 3.73
C ASP A 77 3.31 -2.83 3.36
N ALA A 78 2.99 -3.53 2.27
CA ALA A 78 3.76 -4.67 1.76
C ALA A 78 4.93 -4.25 0.85
N LEU A 79 5.07 -2.96 0.50
CA LEU A 79 6.16 -2.47 -0.32
C LEU A 79 7.48 -2.41 0.47
N PRO A 80 8.62 -2.61 -0.20
CA PRO A 80 9.92 -2.58 0.47
C PRO A 80 10.23 -1.19 1.04
N ILE A 81 10.73 -1.16 2.28
CA ILE A 81 11.13 0.05 2.98
C ILE A 81 12.63 0.09 3.22
N ARG A 82 13.14 1.29 3.45
CA ARG A 82 14.46 1.55 4.02
C ARG A 82 14.29 2.19 5.39
N GLN A 83 15.08 1.72 6.35
CA GLN A 83 15.06 2.23 7.72
C GLN A 83 16.35 2.99 8.02
N PHE A 84 16.23 4.14 8.67
CA PHE A 84 17.36 4.96 9.07
C PHE A 84 17.28 5.28 10.56
N ARG A 85 18.35 5.03 11.29
CA ARG A 85 18.46 5.33 12.74
C ARG A 85 19.37 6.51 12.97
N LYS A 86 18.95 7.40 13.87
CA LYS A 86 19.75 8.52 14.35
C LYS A 86 20.65 8.06 15.50
N ASP A 87 21.95 8.30 15.38
CA ASP A 87 22.92 8.12 16.46
C ASP A 87 23.77 9.38 16.68
N ASN A 88 24.77 9.32 17.55
CA ASN A 88 25.65 10.46 17.85
C ASN A 88 26.47 10.94 16.63
N LEU A 89 26.64 10.12 15.61
CA LEU A 89 27.34 10.43 14.38
C LEU A 89 26.42 10.99 13.29
N GLY A 90 25.11 10.88 13.47
CA GLY A 90 24.09 11.30 12.52
C GLY A 90 23.16 10.14 12.12
N TRP A 91 22.60 10.21 10.92
CA TRP A 91 21.68 9.21 10.39
C TRP A 91 22.44 8.09 9.67
N ARG A 92 22.09 6.85 9.99
CA ARG A 92 22.69 5.64 9.40
C ARG A 92 21.59 4.67 9.00
N GLU A 93 21.74 4.05 7.84
CA GLU A 93 20.79 3.05 7.35
C GLU A 93 20.91 1.75 8.17
N ILE A 94 19.76 1.15 8.50
CA ILE A 94 19.68 -0.19 9.08
C ILE A 94 19.70 -1.17 7.92
N LEU A 95 20.69 -2.03 7.90
CA LEU A 95 20.92 -3.04 6.88
C LEU A 95 20.69 -4.44 7.46
N ILE A 96 20.33 -5.39 6.59
CA ILE A 96 20.26 -6.80 6.93
C ILE A 96 21.46 -7.50 6.29
N GLY A 97 22.18 -8.26 7.10
CA GLY A 97 23.32 -9.05 6.66
C GLY A 97 23.36 -10.42 7.35
N ILE A 98 24.44 -11.16 7.13
CA ILE A 98 24.62 -12.48 7.74
C ILE A 98 25.71 -12.39 8.82
N GLU A 99 25.36 -12.79 10.03
CA GLU A 99 26.29 -12.99 11.13
C GLU A 99 26.11 -14.39 11.70
N LYS A 100 27.21 -15.15 11.86
CA LYS A 100 27.18 -16.53 12.40
C LYS A 100 26.08 -17.41 11.76
N ASN A 101 25.96 -17.28 10.42
CA ASN A 101 25.00 -18.02 9.59
C ASN A 101 23.52 -17.70 9.91
N LYS A 102 23.24 -16.49 10.45
CA LYS A 102 21.88 -15.99 10.73
C LYS A 102 21.73 -14.57 10.17
N LEU A 103 20.51 -14.23 9.75
CA LEU A 103 20.20 -12.85 9.40
C LEU A 103 20.28 -11.98 10.68
N SER A 104 20.92 -10.81 10.54
CA SER A 104 21.15 -9.86 11.63
C SER A 104 21.05 -8.43 11.12
N TYR A 105 20.68 -7.51 12.01
CA TYR A 105 20.66 -6.08 11.71
C TYR A 105 22.04 -5.46 11.92
N PHE A 106 22.43 -4.59 10.99
CA PHE A 106 23.65 -3.81 11.02
C PHE A 106 23.37 -2.33 10.79
N LEU A 107 24.21 -1.46 11.31
CA LEU A 107 24.21 -0.05 10.94
C LEU A 107 25.21 0.19 9.84
N GLY A 108 24.74 0.68 8.71
CA GLY A 108 25.55 1.10 7.57
C GLY A 108 26.37 2.37 7.86
N ASN A 109 26.95 2.95 6.84
CA ASN A 109 27.65 4.22 6.92
C ASN A 109 26.67 5.38 7.14
N LYS A 110 27.20 6.52 7.62
CA LYS A 110 26.44 7.78 7.68
C LYS A 110 25.93 8.17 6.31
N ILE A 111 24.64 8.53 6.25
CA ILE A 111 24.01 8.98 5.00
C ILE A 111 23.94 10.52 4.93
N PRO A 112 23.91 11.10 3.72
CA PRO A 112 23.62 12.52 3.54
C PRO A 112 22.22 12.87 4.02
N LEU A 113 22.07 13.98 4.75
CA LEU A 113 20.78 14.40 5.32
C LEU A 113 19.68 14.63 4.28
N HIS A 114 20.03 15.06 3.05
CA HIS A 114 19.05 15.29 2.00
C HIS A 114 18.23 14.03 1.65
N THR A 115 18.79 12.85 1.87
CA THR A 115 18.10 11.55 1.63
C THR A 115 16.80 11.42 2.42
N ILE A 116 16.79 11.97 3.65
CA ILE A 116 15.68 11.82 4.59
C ILE A 116 15.21 13.16 5.18
N ALA A 117 15.61 14.30 4.58
CA ALA A 117 15.39 15.63 5.13
C ALA A 117 13.91 15.92 5.48
N HIS A 118 12.98 15.40 4.69
CA HIS A 118 11.53 15.58 4.89
C HIS A 118 10.97 14.76 6.06
N ARG A 119 11.77 13.86 6.68
CA ARG A 119 11.34 12.94 7.73
C ARG A 119 12.02 13.16 9.08
N ILE A 120 12.99 14.07 9.18
CA ILE A 120 13.86 14.19 10.37
C ILE A 120 13.45 15.31 11.32
N LYS A 121 12.37 16.02 11.05
CA LYS A 121 11.85 17.05 11.94
C LYS A 121 11.42 16.43 13.26
N ASP A 122 11.79 17.09 14.37
CA ASP A 122 11.41 16.69 15.73
C ASP A 122 11.86 15.26 16.11
N THR A 123 13.05 14.84 15.63
CA THR A 123 13.62 13.52 15.94
C THR A 123 14.78 13.60 16.93
N GLU A 124 14.93 12.57 17.78
CA GLU A 124 15.97 12.43 18.80
C GLU A 124 16.94 11.28 18.47
N ILE A 125 18.05 11.20 19.23
CA ILE A 125 18.99 10.08 19.12
C ILE A 125 18.27 8.78 19.53
N GLY A 126 18.39 7.76 18.68
CA GLY A 126 17.70 6.48 18.84
C GLY A 126 16.50 6.33 17.91
N ASP A 127 15.94 7.43 17.44
CA ASP A 127 14.79 7.40 16.53
C ASP A 127 15.11 6.72 15.22
N ILE A 128 14.08 6.06 14.69
CA ILE A 128 14.09 5.42 13.37
C ILE A 128 13.06 6.11 12.49
N VAL A 129 13.44 6.42 11.26
CA VAL A 129 12.51 6.83 10.19
C VAL A 129 12.53 5.78 9.08
N GLU A 130 11.38 5.55 8.50
CA GLU A 130 11.15 4.58 7.44
C GLU A 130 10.73 5.30 6.17
N ILE A 131 11.28 4.89 5.04
CA ILE A 131 10.98 5.43 3.70
C ILE A 131 10.64 4.29 2.77
N CYS A 132 9.48 4.37 2.14
CA CYS A 132 9.06 3.50 1.06
C CYS A 132 9.33 4.18 -0.28
N GLU A 133 10.53 4.00 -0.82
CA GLU A 133 10.90 4.59 -2.12
C GLU A 133 10.05 4.03 -3.27
N ALA A 134 9.59 2.79 -3.16
CA ALA A 134 8.75 2.15 -4.16
C ALA A 134 7.35 2.79 -4.29
N ALA A 135 6.86 3.47 -3.26
CA ALA A 135 5.56 4.16 -3.31
C ALA A 135 5.59 5.40 -4.21
N LYS A 136 6.75 6.07 -4.33
CA LYS A 136 6.87 7.32 -5.07
C LYS A 136 6.47 7.19 -6.55
N PRO A 137 7.09 6.33 -7.37
CA PRO A 137 6.72 6.20 -8.78
C PRO A 137 5.27 5.78 -8.98
N ILE A 138 4.71 4.96 -8.08
CA ILE A 138 3.31 4.54 -8.13
C ILE A 138 2.39 5.75 -7.96
N MET A 139 2.62 6.58 -6.94
CA MET A 139 1.80 7.74 -6.64
C MET A 139 1.95 8.85 -7.70
N GLU A 140 3.15 9.06 -8.21
CA GLU A 140 3.41 10.03 -9.29
C GLU A 140 2.67 9.64 -10.58
N GLU A 141 2.76 8.38 -11.01
CA GLU A 141 2.06 7.92 -12.22
C GLU A 141 0.53 7.92 -12.01
N LEU A 142 0.04 7.46 -10.86
CA LEU A 142 -1.39 7.49 -10.54
C LEU A 142 -1.94 8.91 -10.57
N SER A 143 -1.23 9.87 -9.96
CA SER A 143 -1.61 11.28 -9.94
C SER A 143 -1.65 11.89 -11.35
N LYS A 144 -0.64 11.59 -12.15
CA LYS A 144 -0.58 12.00 -13.56
C LYS A 144 -1.77 11.47 -14.35
N ARG A 145 -2.15 10.21 -14.17
CA ARG A 145 -3.31 9.61 -14.83
C ARG A 145 -4.61 10.26 -14.41
N ILE A 146 -4.83 10.44 -13.10
CA ILE A 146 -6.02 11.11 -12.57
C ILE A 146 -6.12 12.54 -13.12
N LYS A 147 -4.99 13.26 -13.17
CA LYS A 147 -4.96 14.61 -13.75
C LYS A 147 -5.31 14.62 -15.24
N MET A 148 -4.79 13.66 -16.02
CA MET A 148 -4.95 13.65 -17.49
C MET A 148 -6.31 13.10 -17.93
N PHE A 149 -6.80 12.07 -17.27
CA PHE A 149 -7.97 11.31 -17.72
C PHE A 149 -9.16 11.41 -16.78
N GLY A 150 -8.97 11.97 -15.57
CA GLY A 150 -9.97 11.99 -14.51
C GLY A 150 -9.99 10.71 -13.67
N GLY A 151 -10.89 10.70 -12.69
CA GLY A 151 -11.04 9.58 -11.74
C GLY A 151 -10.64 9.95 -10.33
N CYS A 152 -10.43 8.94 -9.50
CA CYS A 152 -10.00 9.09 -8.12
C CYS A 152 -9.28 7.84 -7.61
N ALA A 153 -8.64 7.96 -6.45
CA ALA A 153 -8.00 6.86 -5.75
C ALA A 153 -8.44 6.81 -4.29
N ILE A 154 -8.64 5.60 -3.77
CA ILE A 154 -8.85 5.31 -2.35
C ILE A 154 -7.73 4.40 -1.89
N ILE A 155 -6.96 4.86 -0.90
CA ILE A 155 -5.85 4.12 -0.32
C ILE A 155 -6.20 3.86 1.15
N ILE A 156 -6.26 2.59 1.51
CA ILE A 156 -6.61 2.11 2.86
C ILE A 156 -5.45 1.26 3.35
N ASP A 157 -4.84 1.67 4.47
CA ASP A 157 -3.67 0.98 4.96
C ASP A 157 -3.42 1.27 6.46
N TYR A 158 -2.56 0.48 7.08
CA TYR A 158 -2.07 0.72 8.43
C TYR A 158 -1.02 1.83 8.42
N GLY A 159 -1.21 2.87 9.22
CA GLY A 159 -0.22 3.94 9.24
C GLY A 159 -0.70 5.22 9.89
N SER A 160 0.07 6.27 9.69
CA SER A 160 -0.28 7.61 10.13
C SER A 160 0.42 8.67 9.26
N ASN A 161 0.16 9.94 9.56
CA ASN A 161 0.76 11.05 8.80
C ASN A 161 2.23 11.33 9.16
N ASN A 162 2.64 11.02 10.39
CA ASN A 162 3.98 11.30 10.90
C ASN A 162 4.47 10.10 11.70
N LEU A 163 5.13 9.17 11.01
CA LEU A 163 5.65 7.98 11.64
C LEU A 163 7.12 8.16 12.02
N VAL A 164 7.42 8.00 13.30
CA VAL A 164 8.77 7.83 13.83
C VAL A 164 8.77 6.53 14.63
N GLY A 165 9.73 5.68 14.41
CA GLY A 165 9.87 4.38 15.07
C GLY A 165 10.06 3.24 14.08
N ASN A 166 10.28 2.05 14.63
CA ASN A 166 10.41 0.80 13.88
C ASN A 166 9.04 0.14 13.76
N THR A 167 8.46 0.17 12.57
CA THR A 167 7.16 -0.46 12.30
C THR A 167 7.29 -1.75 11.49
N PHE A 168 8.50 -2.08 11.00
CA PHE A 168 8.76 -3.29 10.25
C PHE A 168 8.43 -4.54 11.07
N GLN A 169 7.55 -5.36 10.57
CA GLN A 169 7.03 -6.53 11.26
C GLN A 169 6.84 -7.71 10.30
N ALA A 170 6.79 -8.89 10.90
CA ALA A 170 6.42 -10.12 10.20
C ALA A 170 5.25 -10.80 10.89
N VAL A 171 4.34 -11.34 10.08
CA VAL A 171 3.19 -12.13 10.55
C VAL A 171 3.22 -13.52 9.90
N LYS A 172 3.08 -14.56 10.72
CA LYS A 172 2.92 -15.94 10.26
C LYS A 172 1.81 -16.61 11.08
N ASN A 173 0.82 -17.19 10.40
CA ASN A 173 -0.33 -17.82 11.05
C ASN A 173 -1.02 -16.90 12.06
N HIS A 174 -1.25 -15.63 11.69
CA HIS A 174 -1.84 -14.57 12.51
C HIS A 174 -1.07 -14.23 13.81
N LYS A 175 0.20 -14.59 13.89
CA LYS A 175 1.08 -14.27 15.03
C LYS A 175 2.26 -13.43 14.56
N LYS A 176 2.56 -12.39 15.34
CA LYS A 176 3.80 -11.62 15.12
C LYS A 176 5.01 -12.48 15.42
N ILE A 177 5.97 -12.44 14.52
CA ILE A 177 7.26 -13.12 14.65
C ILE A 177 8.39 -12.12 14.35
N ASP A 178 9.61 -12.54 14.63
CA ASP A 178 10.80 -11.78 14.25
C ASP A 178 10.93 -11.76 12.71
N PRO A 179 11.02 -10.57 12.06
CA PRO A 179 11.12 -10.45 10.60
C PRO A 179 12.33 -11.16 9.98
N LEU A 180 13.38 -11.42 10.75
CA LEU A 180 14.58 -12.13 10.27
C LEU A 180 14.46 -13.66 10.38
N LYS A 181 13.36 -14.16 10.98
CA LYS A 181 13.09 -15.60 11.06
C LYS A 181 12.19 -16.02 9.91
N HIS A 182 12.48 -17.20 9.38
CA HIS A 182 11.68 -17.84 8.32
C HIS A 182 11.52 -16.97 7.06
N PRO A 183 12.62 -16.48 6.44
CA PRO A 183 12.54 -15.67 5.24
C PRO A 183 11.82 -16.41 4.12
N GLY A 184 10.87 -15.72 3.46
CA GLY A 184 10.02 -16.29 2.42
C GLY A 184 8.73 -16.97 2.90
N ASP A 185 8.56 -17.18 4.21
CA ASP A 185 7.43 -17.93 4.79
C ASP A 185 6.49 -17.06 5.64
N CYS A 186 6.64 -15.75 5.62
CA CYS A 186 5.86 -14.82 6.44
C CYS A 186 5.52 -13.56 5.65
N ASP A 187 4.40 -12.94 6.00
CA ASP A 187 4.02 -11.64 5.46
C ASP A 187 4.86 -10.56 6.16
N LEU A 188 5.58 -9.79 5.37
CA LEU A 188 6.40 -8.66 5.83
C LEU A 188 5.65 -7.36 5.54
N THR A 189 5.46 -6.54 6.56
CA THR A 189 4.77 -5.27 6.44
C THR A 189 5.45 -4.17 7.23
N ALA A 190 5.20 -2.92 6.84
CA ALA A 190 5.57 -1.74 7.60
C ALA A 190 4.46 -0.70 7.52
N HIS A 191 4.31 0.14 8.53
CA HIS A 191 3.26 1.15 8.49
C HIS A 191 3.49 2.19 7.40
N VAL A 192 2.42 2.59 6.75
CA VAL A 192 2.42 3.59 5.67
C VAL A 192 2.45 5.00 6.25
N ASN A 193 3.38 5.83 5.75
CA ASN A 193 3.35 7.26 6.00
C ASN A 193 2.48 7.96 4.95
N PHE A 194 1.29 8.35 5.34
CA PHE A 194 0.33 9.00 4.45
C PHE A 194 0.77 10.41 4.00
N ASN A 195 1.62 11.10 4.77
CA ASN A 195 2.20 12.37 4.32
C ASN A 195 3.14 12.15 3.14
N ASP A 196 3.94 11.07 3.14
CA ASP A 196 4.80 10.77 2.00
C ASP A 196 3.97 10.46 0.75
N LEU A 197 2.92 9.63 0.86
CA LEU A 197 2.01 9.37 -0.25
C LEU A 197 1.36 10.66 -0.77
N SER A 198 0.92 11.53 0.14
CA SER A 198 0.33 12.83 -0.22
C SER A 198 1.33 13.75 -0.95
N ASN A 199 2.59 13.77 -0.51
CA ASN A 199 3.65 14.57 -1.13
C ASN A 199 4.04 14.04 -2.54
N TYR A 200 3.93 12.73 -2.77
CA TYR A 200 4.16 12.12 -4.08
C TYR A 200 2.98 12.34 -5.05
N ALA A 201 1.79 12.58 -4.53
CA ALA A 201 0.58 12.86 -5.32
C ALA A 201 0.58 14.29 -5.82
N THR A 202 1.19 14.54 -6.98
CA THR A 202 1.36 15.87 -7.54
C THR A 202 0.22 16.28 -8.48
N ASN A 203 -0.19 17.55 -8.43
CA ASN A 203 -1.17 18.14 -9.35
C ASN A 203 -2.58 17.50 -9.31
N VAL A 204 -2.94 16.91 -8.21
CA VAL A 204 -4.28 16.39 -7.89
C VAL A 204 -4.71 16.90 -6.52
N VAL A 205 -6.00 16.84 -6.23
CA VAL A 205 -6.52 17.14 -4.90
C VAL A 205 -6.36 15.94 -4.00
N VAL A 206 -5.66 16.10 -2.89
CA VAL A 206 -5.52 15.06 -1.87
C VAL A 206 -6.38 15.42 -0.67
N SER A 207 -7.25 14.51 -0.25
CA SER A 207 -8.07 14.70 0.96
C SER A 207 -7.21 14.55 2.22
N LYS A 208 -7.69 15.10 3.33
CA LYS A 208 -7.13 14.76 4.64
C LYS A 208 -7.33 13.27 4.91
N THR A 209 -6.36 12.65 5.58
CA THR A 209 -6.48 11.28 6.06
C THR A 209 -7.66 11.15 7.03
N THR A 210 -8.32 10.00 6.99
CA THR A 210 -9.41 9.65 7.90
C THR A 210 -9.19 8.25 8.44
N THR A 211 -9.85 7.90 9.53
CA THR A 211 -9.76 6.53 10.04
C THR A 211 -10.66 5.58 9.23
N GLN A 212 -10.24 4.32 9.11
CA GLN A 212 -11.05 3.28 8.46
C GLN A 212 -12.45 3.19 9.07
N GLY A 213 -12.56 3.27 10.40
CA GLY A 213 -13.86 3.23 11.06
C GLY A 213 -14.79 4.40 10.69
N LEU A 214 -14.23 5.61 10.45
CA LEU A 214 -15.03 6.74 9.97
C LEU A 214 -15.44 6.56 8.50
N LEU A 215 -14.54 6.04 7.66
CA LEU A 215 -14.86 5.71 6.26
C LEU A 215 -15.98 4.68 6.20
N LEU A 216 -15.87 3.58 6.92
CA LEU A 216 -16.87 2.52 6.93
C LEU A 216 -18.24 3.01 7.43
N ARG A 217 -18.29 3.86 8.46
CA ARG A 217 -19.53 4.49 8.89
C ARG A 217 -20.16 5.37 7.82
N LYS A 218 -19.36 6.16 7.11
CA LYS A 218 -19.87 6.97 5.98
C LYS A 218 -20.34 6.11 4.81
N LEU A 219 -19.82 4.91 4.65
CA LEU A 219 -20.27 3.92 3.66
C LEU A 219 -21.48 3.09 4.12
N GLY A 220 -22.02 3.35 5.31
CA GLY A 220 -23.25 2.71 5.78
C GLY A 220 -23.04 1.37 6.50
N ILE A 221 -21.88 1.15 7.15
CA ILE A 221 -21.65 -0.11 7.87
C ILE A 221 -22.62 -0.29 9.04
N SER A 222 -23.05 0.80 9.70
CA SER A 222 -24.02 0.75 10.80
C SER A 222 -25.36 0.24 10.32
N GLU A 223 -25.89 0.80 9.25
CA GLU A 223 -27.14 0.39 8.62
C GLU A 223 -27.08 -1.05 8.09
N ARG A 224 -25.89 -1.47 7.64
CA ARG A 224 -25.68 -2.86 7.23
C ARG A 224 -25.70 -3.81 8.41
N PHE A 225 -25.10 -3.43 9.53
CA PHE A 225 -25.10 -4.23 10.76
C PHE A 225 -26.51 -4.43 11.31
N GLU A 226 -27.31 -3.35 11.44
CA GLU A 226 -28.71 -3.40 11.89
C GLU A 226 -29.63 -4.30 11.03
N ARG A 227 -29.29 -4.52 9.76
CA ARG A 227 -30.05 -5.41 8.87
C ARG A 227 -29.65 -6.89 8.98
N LEU A 228 -28.56 -7.19 9.67
CA LEU A 228 -28.06 -8.55 9.84
C LEU A 228 -28.41 -9.15 11.22
N GLU A 229 -28.86 -8.29 12.16
CA GLU A 229 -29.49 -8.69 13.43
C GLU A 229 -30.99 -8.95 13.24
#